data_3e91227d6f6c132e66dd5ad79fe81526
#
_entry.id   3e91227d6f6c132e66dd5ad79fe81526
#
_cell.length_a   1.000
_cell.length_b   1.000
_cell.length_c   1.000
_cell.angle_alpha   90.00
_cell.angle_beta   90.00
_cell.angle_gamma   90.00
#
_symmetry.space_group_name_H-M   'P 1'
#
loop_
_entity.id
_entity.type
_entity.pdbx_description
1 polymer ?
#
loop_
_entity_poly.entity_id
_entity_poly.type
_entity_poly.pdbx_seq_one_letter_code
_entity_poly.pdbx_strand_id
1 'polypeptide(L)'
;MIDRYTGKEMGHIFSLENKYAIWQEIEVLACEAQAELGTIGITREEAAWIRAHANFNRAEVDEIEAVTNHDVIAFLTNMGSYIDAEVPHGSAKPSRWVHYGMTSTDLGDTALCYQLTQACDILIRRVQSCAKICKRRAFEERNTLCVGRTHGIHAEPMTFGMKFGSWAWELKRDLDRLRDARKNVAYGAISGAVGTYSSIDPFVEEYVCEKLGLAHDPLSTQVISRDHHAYLAGVLATVAATCERIATEMRALQKTDTLEAEEPFRKGQKGSSAMPHKRNPITAEKICGLSRVVKANAQVAFDNVALWHERDISHSSAERVAQADSFIALDHMLTKLEFLLEGMVLYPEQMKANLNKTRGMLFSSKVLLALVNTGITREEAYKVVQSNAMRVWSDIQQGMDGPTFRERLEADPACTLTKEQLDTIFDPWSFLTRSKVLFERLERLDLD
;
A
#
# COMPACT_ATOMS: atom_id res chain seq x y z
N MET A 1 -7.72 11.00 -10.64
CA MET A 1 -7.65 9.61 -11.21
C MET A 1 -8.85 9.36 -12.11
N ILE A 2 -8.71 8.48 -13.10
CA ILE A 2 -9.82 8.10 -13.98
C ILE A 2 -10.80 7.17 -13.26
N ASP A 3 -12.10 7.23 -13.65
CA ASP A 3 -13.18 6.47 -13.00
C ASP A 3 -12.93 4.97 -12.93
N ARG A 4 -12.26 4.41 -13.94
CA ARG A 4 -11.94 2.99 -14.01
C ARG A 4 -11.16 2.45 -12.79
N TYR A 5 -10.36 3.29 -12.15
CA TYR A 5 -9.53 2.93 -11.00
C TYR A 5 -10.06 3.48 -9.67
N THR A 6 -11.12 4.30 -9.72
CA THR A 6 -11.67 4.96 -8.55
C THR A 6 -12.69 4.06 -7.84
N GLY A 7 -12.32 3.56 -6.66
CA GLY A 7 -13.23 2.84 -5.76
C GLY A 7 -14.25 3.81 -5.14
N LYS A 8 -15.47 3.33 -4.86
CA LYS A 8 -16.54 4.20 -4.33
C LYS A 8 -16.15 4.88 -3.02
N GLU A 9 -15.59 4.14 -2.06
CA GLU A 9 -15.25 4.65 -0.74
C GLU A 9 -14.09 5.66 -0.83
N MET A 10 -12.99 5.28 -1.48
CA MET A 10 -11.84 6.16 -1.65
C MET A 10 -12.16 7.37 -2.55
N GLY A 11 -12.95 7.17 -3.60
CA GLY A 11 -13.40 8.25 -4.47
C GLY A 11 -14.29 9.27 -3.75
N HIS A 12 -15.11 8.82 -2.80
CA HIS A 12 -15.91 9.72 -1.97
C HIS A 12 -15.02 10.61 -1.08
N ILE A 13 -13.98 10.06 -0.46
CA ILE A 13 -13.06 10.84 0.40
C ILE A 13 -12.50 12.06 -0.35
N PHE A 14 -12.12 11.90 -1.61
CA PHE A 14 -11.53 12.97 -2.43
C PHE A 14 -12.55 13.69 -3.35
N SER A 15 -13.87 13.49 -3.14
CA SER A 15 -14.89 14.25 -3.85
C SER A 15 -14.99 15.70 -3.34
N LEU A 16 -15.45 16.61 -4.19
CA LEU A 16 -15.69 17.99 -3.78
C LEU A 16 -16.82 18.08 -2.74
N GLU A 17 -17.82 17.21 -2.84
CA GLU A 17 -18.92 17.13 -1.88
C GLU A 17 -18.40 16.81 -0.47
N ASN A 18 -17.52 15.83 -0.34
CA ASN A 18 -16.90 15.50 0.95
C ASN A 18 -15.98 16.62 1.45
N LYS A 19 -15.17 17.21 0.56
CA LYS A 19 -14.31 18.36 0.90
C LYS A 19 -15.14 19.51 1.48
N TYR A 20 -16.22 19.88 0.82
CA TYR A 20 -17.08 20.99 1.27
C TYR A 20 -17.86 20.64 2.55
N ALA A 21 -18.28 19.39 2.73
CA ALA A 21 -18.88 18.94 3.98
C ALA A 21 -17.91 19.08 5.16
N ILE A 22 -16.64 18.73 4.96
CA ILE A 22 -15.58 18.91 5.98
C ILE A 22 -15.32 20.40 6.23
N TRP A 23 -15.27 21.22 5.20
CA TRP A 23 -15.12 22.66 5.33
C TRP A 23 -16.25 23.28 6.13
N GLN A 24 -17.51 22.91 5.83
CA GLN A 24 -18.67 23.32 6.61
C GLN A 24 -18.53 22.95 8.08
N GLU A 25 -18.13 21.71 8.38
CA GLU A 25 -17.98 21.27 9.76
C GLU A 25 -16.90 22.04 10.51
N ILE A 26 -15.75 22.31 9.88
CA ILE A 26 -14.66 23.12 10.48
C ILE A 26 -15.14 24.53 10.80
N GLU A 27 -15.83 25.20 9.86
CA GLU A 27 -16.34 26.56 10.05
C GLU A 27 -17.39 26.62 11.17
N VAL A 28 -18.28 25.65 11.23
CA VAL A 28 -19.29 25.56 12.29
C VAL A 28 -18.63 25.31 13.65
N LEU A 29 -17.68 24.38 13.74
CA LEU A 29 -16.92 24.11 14.96
C LEU A 29 -16.13 25.34 15.43
N ALA A 30 -15.53 26.10 14.50
CA ALA A 30 -14.85 27.34 14.84
C ALA A 30 -15.81 28.40 15.43
N CYS A 31 -17.02 28.53 14.90
CA CYS A 31 -18.04 29.41 15.46
C CYS A 31 -18.49 28.93 16.87
N GLU A 32 -18.66 27.63 17.07
CA GLU A 32 -18.99 27.05 18.39
C GLU A 32 -17.89 27.31 19.41
N ALA A 33 -16.62 27.08 19.04
CA ALA A 33 -15.48 27.37 19.90
C ALA A 33 -15.42 28.85 20.32
N GLN A 34 -15.63 29.74 19.36
CA GLN A 34 -15.65 31.18 19.64
C GLN A 34 -16.82 31.63 20.55
N ALA A 35 -17.98 30.99 20.38
CA ALA A 35 -19.13 31.25 21.27
C ALA A 35 -18.90 30.67 22.69
N GLU A 36 -18.16 29.57 22.81
CA GLU A 36 -17.76 29.02 24.12
C GLU A 36 -16.73 29.92 24.81
N LEU A 37 -15.76 30.43 24.07
CA LEU A 37 -14.73 31.35 24.54
C LEU A 37 -15.31 32.72 24.96
N GLY A 38 -16.32 33.24 24.23
CA GLY A 38 -17.05 34.44 24.56
C GLY A 38 -16.28 35.76 24.41
N THR A 39 -15.18 35.78 23.65
CA THR A 39 -14.28 36.95 23.53
C THR A 39 -14.64 37.91 22.41
N ILE A 40 -15.33 37.47 21.35
CA ILE A 40 -15.60 38.25 20.15
C ILE A 40 -17.06 38.67 20.00
N GLY A 41 -17.96 38.28 20.92
CA GLY A 41 -19.35 38.69 20.94
C GLY A 41 -20.32 37.82 20.16
N ILE A 42 -19.88 36.68 19.58
CA ILE A 42 -20.80 35.62 19.09
C ILE A 42 -21.50 34.97 20.27
N THR A 43 -22.83 34.82 20.17
CA THR A 43 -23.60 34.15 21.23
C THR A 43 -23.74 32.65 20.95
N ARG A 44 -24.06 31.87 21.97
CA ARG A 44 -24.36 30.43 21.81
C ARG A 44 -25.58 30.20 20.90
N GLU A 45 -26.56 31.09 20.95
CA GLU A 45 -27.73 31.03 20.09
C GLU A 45 -27.36 31.26 18.62
N GLU A 46 -26.45 32.21 18.33
CA GLU A 46 -25.95 32.45 16.96
C GLU A 46 -25.13 31.25 16.45
N ALA A 47 -24.27 30.66 17.28
CA ALA A 47 -23.52 29.43 16.91
C ALA A 47 -24.47 28.26 16.65
N ALA A 48 -25.50 28.07 17.49
CA ALA A 48 -26.52 27.05 17.27
C ALA A 48 -27.35 27.33 15.98
N TRP A 49 -27.63 28.58 15.68
CA TRP A 49 -28.26 28.98 14.41
C TRP A 49 -27.39 28.61 13.21
N ILE A 50 -26.09 28.95 13.24
CA ILE A 50 -25.13 28.61 12.19
C ILE A 50 -25.11 27.09 11.99
N ARG A 51 -25.00 26.30 13.06
CA ARG A 51 -25.04 24.83 13.00
C ARG A 51 -26.29 24.29 12.31
N ALA A 52 -27.44 24.86 12.62
CA ALA A 52 -28.72 24.42 12.10
C ALA A 52 -28.98 24.82 10.62
N HIS A 53 -28.39 25.91 10.16
CA HIS A 53 -28.68 26.49 8.83
C HIS A 53 -27.49 26.42 7.88
N ALA A 54 -26.30 26.10 8.34
CA ALA A 54 -25.14 25.92 7.46
C ALA A 54 -25.42 24.81 6.44
N ASN A 55 -25.31 25.16 5.17
CA ASN A 55 -25.49 24.27 4.04
C ASN A 55 -24.72 24.82 2.84
N PHE A 56 -24.54 24.00 1.81
CA PHE A 56 -23.91 24.44 0.55
C PHE A 56 -24.55 23.74 -0.64
N ASN A 57 -24.45 24.38 -1.80
CA ASN A 57 -24.79 23.78 -3.09
C ASN A 57 -23.58 23.90 -4.00
N ARG A 58 -23.07 22.77 -4.44
CA ARG A 58 -21.85 22.72 -5.26
C ARG A 58 -21.95 23.54 -6.54
N ALA A 59 -23.06 23.44 -7.26
CA ALA A 59 -23.23 24.18 -8.53
C ALA A 59 -23.20 25.70 -8.31
N GLU A 60 -23.82 26.17 -7.22
CA GLU A 60 -23.78 27.60 -6.85
C GLU A 60 -22.37 28.03 -6.42
N VAL A 61 -21.61 27.15 -5.71
CA VAL A 61 -20.21 27.44 -5.37
C VAL A 61 -19.37 27.55 -6.65
N ASP A 62 -19.55 26.64 -7.61
CA ASP A 62 -18.82 26.67 -8.89
C ASP A 62 -19.14 27.99 -9.67
N GLU A 63 -20.41 28.46 -9.66
CA GLU A 63 -20.81 29.72 -10.28
C GLU A 63 -20.16 30.94 -9.61
N ILE A 64 -20.09 30.96 -8.27
CA ILE A 64 -19.45 32.03 -7.52
C ILE A 64 -17.93 32.01 -7.75
N GLU A 65 -17.33 30.84 -7.75
CA GLU A 65 -15.88 30.66 -7.98
C GLU A 65 -15.48 31.16 -9.38
N ALA A 66 -16.30 30.93 -10.40
CA ALA A 66 -16.07 31.44 -11.75
C ALA A 66 -15.90 32.97 -11.82
N VAL A 67 -16.46 33.72 -10.85
CA VAL A 67 -16.33 35.17 -10.74
C VAL A 67 -15.20 35.56 -9.78
N THR A 68 -15.13 34.92 -8.61
CA THR A 68 -14.18 35.26 -7.53
C THR A 68 -12.77 34.74 -7.77
N ASN A 69 -12.59 33.68 -8.57
CA ASN A 69 -11.37 32.92 -8.75
C ASN A 69 -10.72 32.43 -7.43
N HIS A 70 -11.57 32.14 -6.43
CA HIS A 70 -11.12 31.71 -5.11
C HIS A 70 -12.12 30.73 -4.48
N ASP A 71 -11.74 29.46 -4.38
CA ASP A 71 -12.61 28.36 -3.96
C ASP A 71 -13.17 28.55 -2.52
N VAL A 72 -12.31 28.95 -1.56
CA VAL A 72 -12.75 29.15 -0.17
C VAL A 72 -13.72 30.33 -0.08
N ILE A 73 -13.46 31.47 -0.74
CA ILE A 73 -14.37 32.62 -0.74
C ILE A 73 -15.71 32.23 -1.36
N ALA A 74 -15.70 31.49 -2.47
CA ALA A 74 -16.91 31.01 -3.13
C ALA A 74 -17.74 30.12 -2.20
N PHE A 75 -17.11 29.16 -1.55
CA PHE A 75 -17.75 28.29 -0.58
C PHE A 75 -18.36 29.07 0.60
N LEU A 76 -17.58 29.96 1.23
CA LEU A 76 -18.05 30.78 2.37
C LEU A 76 -19.19 31.68 2.00
N THR A 77 -19.18 32.31 0.80
CA THR A 77 -20.26 33.13 0.28
C THR A 77 -21.54 32.31 0.12
N ASN A 78 -21.45 31.12 -0.47
CA ASN A 78 -22.58 30.22 -0.64
C ASN A 78 -23.12 29.74 0.73
N MET A 79 -22.27 29.26 1.62
CA MET A 79 -22.68 28.82 2.96
C MET A 79 -23.33 29.96 3.75
N GLY A 80 -22.77 31.17 3.69
CA GLY A 80 -23.32 32.36 4.33
C GLY A 80 -24.74 32.70 3.84
N SER A 81 -25.01 32.51 2.55
CA SER A 81 -26.36 32.74 1.99
C SER A 81 -27.41 31.81 2.58
N TYR A 82 -27.07 30.54 2.83
CA TYR A 82 -27.96 29.60 3.50
C TYR A 82 -28.17 29.93 4.96
N ILE A 83 -27.12 30.30 5.71
CA ILE A 83 -27.20 30.71 7.12
C ILE A 83 -28.11 31.90 7.30
N ASP A 84 -28.05 32.85 6.38
CA ASP A 84 -28.81 34.13 6.46
C ASP A 84 -30.19 34.08 5.81
N ALA A 85 -30.55 32.99 5.13
CA ALA A 85 -31.80 32.94 4.33
C ALA A 85 -33.08 33.19 5.14
N GLU A 86 -33.13 32.76 6.37
CA GLU A 86 -34.29 32.89 7.26
C GLU A 86 -34.15 34.05 8.30
N VAL A 87 -33.05 34.83 8.19
CA VAL A 87 -32.81 35.94 9.13
C VAL A 87 -33.75 37.12 8.79
N PRO A 88 -34.50 37.65 9.77
CA PRO A 88 -35.40 38.77 9.54
C PRO A 88 -34.68 39.99 8.98
N HIS A 89 -35.32 40.70 8.05
CA HIS A 89 -34.77 41.90 7.44
C HIS A 89 -34.41 42.95 8.50
N GLY A 90 -33.21 43.48 8.46
CA GLY A 90 -32.70 44.47 9.43
C GLY A 90 -32.05 43.89 10.68
N SER A 91 -32.08 42.57 10.86
CA SER A 91 -31.35 41.88 11.94
C SER A 91 -29.89 41.67 11.56
N ALA A 92 -29.04 41.56 12.58
CA ALA A 92 -27.63 41.18 12.36
C ALA A 92 -27.52 39.75 11.79
N LYS A 93 -26.69 39.59 10.78
CA LYS A 93 -26.53 38.32 10.08
C LYS A 93 -25.55 37.40 10.82
N PRO A 94 -25.95 36.19 11.23
CA PRO A 94 -25.03 35.23 11.91
C PRO A 94 -23.85 34.84 11.04
N SER A 95 -23.96 34.81 9.72
CA SER A 95 -22.88 34.51 8.77
C SER A 95 -21.63 35.38 8.95
N ARG A 96 -21.73 36.56 9.59
CA ARG A 96 -20.58 37.41 9.89
C ARG A 96 -19.51 36.77 10.79
N TRP A 97 -19.87 35.70 11.47
CA TRP A 97 -18.97 34.98 12.36
C TRP A 97 -18.24 33.83 11.67
N VAL A 98 -18.70 33.43 10.48
CA VAL A 98 -18.04 32.39 9.68
C VAL A 98 -16.68 32.90 9.22
N HIS A 99 -15.65 32.05 9.32
CA HIS A 99 -14.27 32.37 8.96
C HIS A 99 -13.63 33.52 9.75
N TYR A 100 -14.16 33.83 10.93
CA TYR A 100 -13.69 34.96 11.73
C TYR A 100 -12.26 34.70 12.27
N GLY A 101 -11.32 35.55 11.85
CA GLY A 101 -9.91 35.48 12.24
C GLY A 101 -9.11 34.37 11.54
N MET A 102 -9.74 33.55 10.72
CA MET A 102 -9.11 32.47 9.97
C MET A 102 -8.56 32.94 8.62
N THR A 103 -7.65 32.13 8.07
CA THR A 103 -7.22 32.21 6.68
C THR A 103 -7.62 30.96 5.90
N SER A 104 -7.64 31.03 4.57
CA SER A 104 -8.11 29.93 3.72
C SER A 104 -7.37 28.61 3.94
N THR A 105 -6.12 28.65 4.37
CA THR A 105 -5.33 27.43 4.66
C THR A 105 -5.64 26.83 6.02
N ASP A 106 -6.09 27.61 7.00
CA ASP A 106 -6.61 27.05 8.26
C ASP A 106 -7.75 26.05 7.98
N LEU A 107 -8.63 26.43 7.04
CA LEU A 107 -9.69 25.55 6.56
C LEU A 107 -9.16 24.44 5.64
N GLY A 108 -8.35 24.82 4.64
CA GLY A 108 -7.92 23.93 3.57
C GLY A 108 -6.99 22.81 4.05
N ASP A 109 -5.97 23.13 4.84
CA ASP A 109 -4.99 22.16 5.33
C ASP A 109 -5.57 21.24 6.41
N THR A 110 -6.33 21.79 7.36
CA THR A 110 -7.01 21.00 8.39
C THR A 110 -7.97 19.99 7.73
N ALA A 111 -8.76 20.42 6.74
CA ALA A 111 -9.64 19.53 5.99
C ALA A 111 -8.88 18.48 5.20
N LEU A 112 -7.77 18.84 4.55
CA LEU A 112 -6.95 17.89 3.80
C LEU A 112 -6.36 16.83 4.73
N CYS A 113 -5.78 17.21 5.85
CA CYS A 113 -5.23 16.27 6.81
C CYS A 113 -6.32 15.32 7.36
N TYR A 114 -7.54 15.83 7.62
CA TYR A 114 -8.66 14.99 7.99
C TYR A 114 -9.05 13.99 6.90
N GLN A 115 -9.13 14.42 5.62
CA GLN A 115 -9.35 13.51 4.49
C GLN A 115 -8.25 12.46 4.37
N LEU A 116 -6.99 12.84 4.58
CA LEU A 116 -5.85 11.91 4.52
C LEU A 116 -5.91 10.85 5.63
N THR A 117 -6.38 11.20 6.84
CA THR A 117 -6.59 10.19 7.90
C THR A 117 -7.68 9.19 7.52
N GLN A 118 -8.81 9.66 6.98
CA GLN A 118 -9.88 8.79 6.49
C GLN A 118 -9.39 7.86 5.36
N ALA A 119 -8.61 8.38 4.42
CA ALA A 119 -8.03 7.61 3.33
C ALA A 119 -7.02 6.57 3.84
N CYS A 120 -6.18 6.92 4.82
CA CYS A 120 -5.28 5.96 5.49
C CYS A 120 -6.04 4.82 6.14
N ASP A 121 -7.18 5.09 6.81
CA ASP A 121 -8.02 4.06 7.44
C ASP A 121 -8.53 3.03 6.42
N ILE A 122 -8.86 3.46 5.20
CA ILE A 122 -9.22 2.55 4.11
C ILE A 122 -8.03 1.67 3.72
N LEU A 123 -6.85 2.26 3.49
CA LEU A 123 -5.66 1.51 3.09
C LEU A 123 -5.18 0.54 4.18
N ILE A 124 -5.26 0.93 5.45
CA ILE A 124 -4.95 0.08 6.61
C ILE A 124 -5.82 -1.19 6.57
N ARG A 125 -7.14 -1.05 6.40
CA ARG A 125 -8.04 -2.20 6.27
C ARG A 125 -7.69 -3.10 5.08
N ARG A 126 -7.33 -2.52 3.93
CA ARG A 126 -6.93 -3.27 2.72
C ARG A 126 -5.65 -4.06 2.93
N VAL A 127 -4.60 -3.43 3.45
CA VAL A 127 -3.32 -4.09 3.73
C VAL A 127 -3.49 -5.19 4.76
N GLN A 128 -4.27 -4.93 5.82
CA GLN A 128 -4.59 -5.92 6.84
C GLN A 128 -5.30 -7.14 6.25
N SER A 129 -6.28 -6.94 5.35
CA SER A 129 -6.96 -8.03 4.66
C SER A 129 -5.99 -8.86 3.81
N CYS A 130 -5.16 -8.23 2.99
CA CYS A 130 -4.14 -8.92 2.19
C CYS A 130 -3.17 -9.72 3.06
N ALA A 131 -2.73 -9.15 4.20
CA ALA A 131 -1.83 -9.82 5.13
C ALA A 131 -2.48 -11.05 5.80
N LYS A 132 -3.76 -10.94 6.21
CA LYS A 132 -4.54 -12.05 6.77
C LYS A 132 -4.72 -13.18 5.76
N ILE A 133 -5.01 -12.87 4.49
CA ILE A 133 -5.09 -13.86 3.40
C ILE A 133 -3.74 -14.56 3.22
N CYS A 134 -2.65 -13.81 3.14
CA CYS A 134 -1.31 -14.39 3.02
C CYS A 134 -0.96 -15.29 4.21
N LYS A 135 -1.25 -14.87 5.45
CA LYS A 135 -1.04 -15.68 6.65
C LYS A 135 -1.81 -16.99 6.56
N ARG A 136 -3.10 -16.96 6.25
CA ARG A 136 -3.95 -18.15 6.11
C ARG A 136 -3.41 -19.09 5.03
N ARG A 137 -3.18 -18.57 3.82
CA ARG A 137 -2.68 -19.37 2.70
C ARG A 137 -1.29 -19.94 2.94
N ALA A 138 -0.45 -19.28 3.72
CA ALA A 138 0.84 -19.83 4.11
C ALA A 138 0.69 -21.16 4.86
N PHE A 139 -0.29 -21.30 5.74
CA PHE A 139 -0.57 -22.56 6.45
C PHE A 139 -1.26 -23.60 5.57
N GLU A 140 -2.17 -23.19 4.69
CA GLU A 140 -2.79 -24.09 3.70
C GLU A 140 -1.74 -24.75 2.81
N GLU A 141 -0.77 -23.97 2.34
CA GLU A 141 0.27 -24.39 1.38
C GLU A 141 1.61 -24.78 2.04
N ARG A 142 1.62 -24.98 3.34
CA ARG A 142 2.86 -25.30 4.10
C ARG A 142 3.56 -26.56 3.65
N ASN A 143 2.82 -27.47 3.01
CA ASN A 143 3.32 -28.76 2.51
C ASN A 143 3.38 -28.82 0.98
N THR A 144 3.05 -27.75 0.25
CA THR A 144 3.11 -27.69 -1.21
C THR A 144 4.55 -27.40 -1.64
N LEU A 145 5.28 -28.45 -2.03
CA LEU A 145 6.66 -28.35 -2.48
C LEU A 145 6.77 -27.57 -3.79
N CYS A 146 7.74 -26.67 -3.85
CA CYS A 146 8.13 -25.96 -5.06
C CYS A 146 9.65 -25.73 -5.08
N VAL A 147 10.17 -25.25 -6.21
CA VAL A 147 11.57 -24.87 -6.32
C VAL A 147 11.77 -23.40 -5.98
N GLY A 148 12.68 -23.12 -5.06
CA GLY A 148 13.20 -21.76 -4.83
C GLY A 148 14.16 -21.38 -5.95
N ARG A 149 14.02 -20.15 -6.48
CA ARG A 149 14.86 -19.63 -7.57
C ARG A 149 15.62 -18.39 -7.11
N THR A 150 16.90 -18.34 -7.44
CA THR A 150 17.75 -17.16 -7.36
C THR A 150 18.30 -16.86 -8.74
N HIS A 151 18.35 -15.58 -9.16
CA HIS A 151 18.75 -15.19 -10.52
C HIS A 151 17.91 -15.85 -11.63
N GLY A 152 16.69 -16.32 -11.33
CA GLY A 152 15.84 -17.08 -12.25
C GLY A 152 16.24 -18.56 -12.39
N ILE A 153 17.30 -19.02 -11.70
CA ILE A 153 17.82 -20.38 -11.75
C ILE A 153 17.30 -21.18 -10.55
N HIS A 154 17.07 -22.48 -10.74
CA HIS A 154 16.67 -23.38 -9.68
C HIS A 154 17.78 -23.49 -8.63
N ALA A 155 17.44 -23.18 -7.37
CA ALA A 155 18.37 -23.24 -6.25
C ALA A 155 18.08 -24.45 -5.35
N GLU A 156 17.08 -24.37 -4.50
CA GLU A 156 16.78 -25.43 -3.50
C GLU A 156 15.27 -25.63 -3.36
N PRO A 157 14.83 -26.80 -2.87
CA PRO A 157 13.43 -27.03 -2.53
C PRO A 157 12.95 -26.10 -1.43
N MET A 158 11.73 -25.60 -1.57
CA MET A 158 11.00 -24.86 -0.54
C MET A 158 9.52 -25.22 -0.60
N THR A 159 8.68 -24.66 0.28
CA THR A 159 7.24 -24.78 0.14
C THR A 159 6.62 -23.47 -0.36
N PHE A 160 5.49 -23.56 -1.05
CA PHE A 160 4.77 -22.39 -1.52
C PHE A 160 4.21 -21.58 -0.34
N GLY A 161 3.87 -22.22 0.77
CA GLY A 161 3.50 -21.57 2.01
C GLY A 161 4.55 -20.61 2.55
N MET A 162 5.85 -20.89 2.32
CA MET A 162 6.92 -19.94 2.70
C MET A 162 6.90 -18.65 1.87
N LYS A 163 6.45 -18.70 0.60
CA LYS A 163 6.25 -17.50 -0.23
C LYS A 163 5.14 -16.61 0.37
N PHE A 164 3.98 -17.20 0.65
CA PHE A 164 2.87 -16.49 1.31
C PHE A 164 3.28 -15.95 2.70
N GLY A 165 4.01 -16.72 3.48
CA GLY A 165 4.53 -16.28 4.79
C GLY A 165 5.46 -15.06 4.68
N SER A 166 6.33 -15.03 3.67
CA SER A 166 7.18 -13.87 3.38
C SER A 166 6.35 -12.63 3.04
N TRP A 167 5.32 -12.77 2.22
CA TRP A 167 4.41 -11.66 1.86
C TRP A 167 3.59 -11.18 3.07
N ALA A 168 3.13 -12.09 3.94
CA ALA A 168 2.42 -11.72 5.16
C ALA A 168 3.28 -10.83 6.07
N TRP A 169 4.55 -11.15 6.27
CA TRP A 169 5.48 -10.36 7.06
C TRP A 169 5.82 -8.99 6.41
N GLU A 170 5.86 -8.92 5.10
CA GLU A 170 6.10 -7.67 4.38
C GLU A 170 4.89 -6.74 4.51
N LEU A 171 3.69 -7.26 4.28
CA LEU A 171 2.43 -6.53 4.45
C LEU A 171 2.21 -6.09 5.92
N LYS A 172 2.66 -6.89 6.92
CA LYS A 172 2.63 -6.44 8.33
C LYS A 172 3.49 -5.19 8.54
N ARG A 173 4.70 -5.17 7.98
CA ARG A 173 5.55 -3.98 8.08
C ARG A 173 4.92 -2.77 7.39
N ASP A 174 4.20 -2.98 6.29
CA ASP A 174 3.47 -1.91 5.60
C ASP A 174 2.26 -1.43 6.41
N LEU A 175 1.57 -2.34 7.10
CA LEU A 175 0.50 -2.00 8.03
C LEU A 175 1.01 -1.10 9.16
N ASP A 176 2.17 -1.42 9.74
CA ASP A 176 2.79 -0.62 10.80
C ASP A 176 3.19 0.77 10.30
N ARG A 177 3.81 0.84 9.09
CA ARG A 177 4.17 2.12 8.45
C ARG A 177 2.95 2.98 8.16
N LEU A 178 1.86 2.39 7.66
CA LEU A 178 0.61 3.14 7.39
C LEU A 178 -0.03 3.66 8.66
N ARG A 179 -0.03 2.88 9.75
CA ARG A 179 -0.53 3.32 11.07
C ARG A 179 0.29 4.49 11.61
N ASP A 180 1.61 4.42 11.45
CA ASP A 180 2.50 5.50 11.85
C ASP A 180 2.32 6.75 10.98
N ALA A 181 2.26 6.61 9.66
CA ALA A 181 2.02 7.71 8.73
C ALA A 181 0.65 8.37 8.95
N ARG A 182 -0.39 7.58 9.28
CA ARG A 182 -1.71 8.11 9.64
C ARG A 182 -1.63 9.02 10.87
N LYS A 183 -0.89 8.63 11.89
CA LYS A 183 -0.69 9.47 13.10
C LYS A 183 0.10 10.73 12.75
N ASN A 184 1.12 10.58 11.91
CA ASN A 184 1.99 11.67 11.51
C ASN A 184 1.27 12.73 10.66
N VAL A 185 0.22 12.37 9.91
CA VAL A 185 -0.55 13.32 9.08
C VAL A 185 -1.81 13.86 9.79
N ALA A 186 -2.14 13.32 10.95
CA ALA A 186 -3.37 13.67 11.69
C ALA A 186 -3.21 14.98 12.49
N TYR A 187 -2.93 16.08 11.78
CA TYR A 187 -2.79 17.42 12.35
C TYR A 187 -3.78 18.39 11.75
N GLY A 188 -4.21 19.37 12.55
CA GLY A 188 -4.91 20.58 12.08
C GLY A 188 -4.13 21.81 12.47
N ALA A 189 -4.36 22.92 11.79
CA ALA A 189 -3.80 24.21 12.12
C ALA A 189 -4.83 25.30 11.84
N ILE A 190 -5.18 26.08 12.87
CA ILE A 190 -6.07 27.24 12.79
C ILE A 190 -5.37 28.39 13.52
N SER A 191 -4.30 28.88 12.92
CA SER A 191 -3.37 29.81 13.55
C SER A 191 -3.22 31.15 12.81
N GLY A 192 -4.03 31.36 11.75
CA GLY A 192 -4.08 32.58 10.97
C GLY A 192 -3.01 32.68 9.89
N ALA A 193 -2.88 33.86 9.30
CA ALA A 193 -2.17 34.11 8.05
C ALA A 193 -0.66 33.69 8.04
N VAL A 194 -0.01 33.63 9.17
CA VAL A 194 1.42 33.25 9.31
C VAL A 194 1.70 32.45 10.58
N GLY A 195 0.68 31.84 11.19
CA GLY A 195 0.85 30.97 12.36
C GLY A 195 1.04 31.69 13.71
N THR A 196 0.63 32.97 13.81
CA THR A 196 0.89 33.79 15.01
C THR A 196 -0.32 33.98 15.92
N TYR A 197 -1.47 33.43 15.58
CA TYR A 197 -2.76 33.61 16.29
C TYR A 197 -3.16 35.09 16.47
N SER A 198 -2.73 35.98 15.55
CA SER A 198 -2.95 37.43 15.69
C SER A 198 -4.42 37.84 15.72
N SER A 199 -5.32 37.07 15.12
CA SER A 199 -6.75 37.36 14.97
C SER A 199 -7.68 36.26 15.45
N ILE A 200 -7.14 35.16 15.96
CA ILE A 200 -7.90 34.00 16.45
C ILE A 200 -7.25 33.45 17.71
N ASP A 201 -8.05 32.99 18.64
CA ASP A 201 -7.54 32.41 19.89
C ASP A 201 -7.12 30.94 19.66
N PRO A 202 -5.98 30.46 20.21
CA PRO A 202 -5.55 29.07 20.12
C PRO A 202 -6.59 28.04 20.57
N PHE A 203 -7.48 28.41 21.48
CA PHE A 203 -8.60 27.56 21.90
C PHE A 203 -9.47 27.08 20.74
N VAL A 204 -9.64 27.91 19.70
CA VAL A 204 -10.43 27.55 18.51
C VAL A 204 -9.78 26.40 17.75
N GLU A 205 -8.45 26.43 17.61
CA GLU A 205 -7.70 25.34 16.99
C GLU A 205 -7.80 24.04 17.81
N GLU A 206 -7.56 24.14 19.12
CA GLU A 206 -7.66 22.98 20.02
C GLU A 206 -9.05 22.35 19.97
N TYR A 207 -10.10 23.16 20.03
CA TYR A 207 -11.49 22.70 19.98
C TYR A 207 -11.83 22.00 18.67
N VAL A 208 -11.49 22.60 17.53
CA VAL A 208 -11.78 22.03 16.20
C VAL A 208 -10.99 20.73 16.00
N CYS A 209 -9.72 20.72 16.34
CA CYS A 209 -8.85 19.54 16.20
C CYS A 209 -9.37 18.38 17.08
N GLU A 210 -9.75 18.64 18.33
CA GLU A 210 -10.31 17.62 19.22
C GLU A 210 -11.58 16.99 18.63
N LYS A 211 -12.52 17.82 18.12
CA LYS A 211 -13.77 17.35 17.54
C LYS A 211 -13.56 16.52 16.25
N LEU A 212 -12.51 16.80 15.50
CA LEU A 212 -12.14 16.04 14.30
C LEU A 212 -11.23 14.83 14.60
N GLY A 213 -10.76 14.67 15.84
CA GLY A 213 -9.80 13.62 16.20
C GLY A 213 -8.42 13.85 15.60
N LEU A 214 -8.03 15.11 15.42
CA LEU A 214 -6.72 15.55 15.00
C LEU A 214 -5.92 16.08 16.20
N ALA A 215 -4.60 16.05 16.12
CA ALA A 215 -3.75 16.89 16.97
C ALA A 215 -3.66 18.29 16.35
N HIS A 216 -3.41 19.32 17.15
CA HIS A 216 -3.04 20.64 16.63
C HIS A 216 -1.54 20.66 16.29
N ASP A 217 -1.14 21.37 15.23
CA ASP A 217 0.27 21.53 14.88
C ASP A 217 0.92 22.47 15.92
N PRO A 218 1.97 22.01 16.60
CA PRO A 218 2.58 22.80 17.68
C PRO A 218 3.19 24.13 17.23
N LEU A 219 3.54 24.25 15.96
CA LEU A 219 4.06 25.50 15.36
C LEU A 219 3.97 25.41 13.83
N SER A 220 2.84 25.84 13.30
CA SER A 220 2.63 25.99 11.85
C SER A 220 3.11 27.37 11.36
N THR A 221 3.23 27.50 10.05
CA THR A 221 3.28 28.80 9.36
C THR A 221 1.88 29.19 8.86
N GLN A 222 1.71 29.61 7.63
CA GLN A 222 0.36 29.66 7.03
C GLN A 222 -0.14 28.25 6.68
N VAL A 223 0.72 27.26 6.65
CA VAL A 223 0.43 25.88 6.28
C VAL A 223 0.99 24.92 7.33
N ILE A 224 0.39 23.74 7.41
CA ILE A 224 1.00 22.58 8.08
C ILE A 224 2.25 22.18 7.29
N SER A 225 3.34 21.84 7.97
CA SER A 225 4.60 21.50 7.30
C SER A 225 4.43 20.30 6.35
N ARG A 226 4.99 20.42 5.14
CA ARG A 226 4.82 19.43 4.07
C ARG A 226 5.67 18.17 4.23
N ASP A 227 6.58 18.13 5.21
CA ASP A 227 7.29 16.90 5.59
C ASP A 227 6.33 15.79 6.08
N HIS A 228 5.23 16.14 6.77
CA HIS A 228 4.16 15.21 7.12
C HIS A 228 3.57 14.53 5.87
N HIS A 229 3.27 15.31 4.84
CA HIS A 229 2.72 14.81 3.57
C HIS A 229 3.77 14.02 2.78
N ALA A 230 5.02 14.46 2.78
CA ALA A 230 6.13 13.76 2.11
C ALA A 230 6.41 12.40 2.77
N TYR A 231 6.40 12.33 4.10
CA TYR A 231 6.52 11.08 4.83
C TYR A 231 5.40 10.10 4.46
N LEU A 232 4.14 10.54 4.50
CA LEU A 232 2.99 9.74 4.09
C LEU A 232 3.15 9.23 2.65
N ALA A 233 3.50 10.11 1.71
CA ALA A 233 3.69 9.74 0.31
C ALA A 233 4.81 8.69 0.12
N GLY A 234 5.91 8.79 0.88
CA GLY A 234 6.98 7.80 0.93
C GLY A 234 6.49 6.43 1.42
N VAL A 235 5.62 6.41 2.42
CA VAL A 235 4.98 5.19 2.91
C VAL A 235 4.04 4.59 1.86
N LEU A 236 3.19 5.41 1.20
CA LEU A 236 2.32 4.94 0.11
C LEU A 236 3.14 4.31 -1.03
N ALA A 237 4.27 4.94 -1.41
CA ALA A 237 5.18 4.41 -2.42
C ALA A 237 5.81 3.06 -2.00
N THR A 238 6.12 2.89 -0.71
CA THR A 238 6.64 1.63 -0.16
C THR A 238 5.60 0.52 -0.24
N VAL A 239 4.35 0.79 0.16
CA VAL A 239 3.24 -0.17 0.05
C VAL A 239 2.99 -0.54 -1.42
N ALA A 240 3.02 0.44 -2.33
CA ALA A 240 2.91 0.18 -3.76
C ALA A 240 4.04 -0.71 -4.29
N ALA A 241 5.26 -0.55 -3.78
CA ALA A 241 6.39 -1.41 -4.13
C ALA A 241 6.22 -2.85 -3.63
N THR A 242 5.66 -3.07 -2.44
CA THR A 242 5.27 -4.39 -1.94
C THR A 242 4.23 -5.05 -2.85
N CYS A 243 3.18 -4.32 -3.23
CA CYS A 243 2.17 -4.82 -4.17
C CYS A 243 2.81 -5.22 -5.51
N GLU A 244 3.72 -4.40 -6.05
CA GLU A 244 4.45 -4.68 -7.28
C GLU A 244 5.35 -5.91 -7.15
N ARG A 245 6.05 -6.08 -6.04
CA ARG A 245 6.90 -7.25 -5.78
C ARG A 245 6.09 -8.54 -5.84
N ILE A 246 4.95 -8.60 -5.14
CA ILE A 246 4.07 -9.76 -5.13
C ILE A 246 3.51 -10.03 -6.54
N ALA A 247 3.05 -8.99 -7.21
CA ALA A 247 2.54 -9.07 -8.58
C ALA A 247 3.61 -9.50 -9.59
N THR A 248 4.86 -9.09 -9.41
CA THR A 248 5.99 -9.51 -10.26
C THR A 248 6.29 -10.99 -10.10
N GLU A 249 6.29 -11.50 -8.85
CA GLU A 249 6.43 -12.95 -8.61
C GLU A 249 5.28 -13.73 -9.26
N MET A 250 4.04 -13.25 -9.11
CA MET A 250 2.87 -13.87 -9.74
C MET A 250 3.03 -13.96 -11.27
N ARG A 251 3.48 -12.89 -11.91
CA ARG A 251 3.76 -12.87 -13.37
C ARG A 251 4.84 -13.86 -13.75
N ALA A 252 5.88 -14.02 -12.92
CA ALA A 252 6.95 -14.98 -13.15
C ALA A 252 6.48 -16.44 -13.00
N LEU A 253 5.58 -16.70 -12.05
CA LEU A 253 5.02 -18.03 -11.82
C LEU A 253 4.02 -18.46 -12.90
N GLN A 254 3.34 -17.52 -13.55
CA GLN A 254 2.34 -17.77 -14.59
C GLN A 254 2.96 -17.93 -16.00
N LYS A 255 4.27 -17.69 -16.17
CA LYS A 255 4.92 -17.89 -17.48
C LYS A 255 4.74 -19.33 -17.96
N THR A 256 4.58 -19.52 -19.27
CA THR A 256 4.44 -20.83 -19.94
C THR A 256 5.53 -21.83 -19.51
N ASP A 257 6.78 -21.34 -19.35
CA ASP A 257 7.91 -22.20 -18.97
C ASP A 257 7.95 -22.54 -17.48
N THR A 258 7.22 -21.82 -16.64
CA THR A 258 7.13 -22.02 -15.19
C THR A 258 5.82 -22.70 -14.81
N LEU A 259 4.70 -22.05 -15.09
CA LEU A 259 3.32 -22.49 -14.90
C LEU A 259 3.04 -23.14 -13.52
N GLU A 260 3.52 -22.51 -12.45
CA GLU A 260 3.33 -22.98 -11.07
C GLU A 260 2.13 -22.35 -10.38
N ALA A 261 1.71 -21.18 -10.84
CA ALA A 261 0.52 -20.47 -10.38
C ALA A 261 -0.16 -19.71 -11.52
N GLU A 262 -1.44 -19.37 -11.35
CA GLU A 262 -2.23 -18.62 -12.31
C GLU A 262 -3.17 -17.67 -11.59
N GLU A 263 -3.43 -16.47 -12.19
CA GLU A 263 -4.48 -15.56 -11.72
C GLU A 263 -5.86 -16.25 -11.74
N PRO A 264 -6.75 -15.89 -10.81
CA PRO A 264 -8.12 -16.39 -10.86
C PRO A 264 -8.81 -15.92 -12.14
N PHE A 265 -9.37 -16.88 -12.88
CA PHE A 265 -10.04 -16.62 -14.15
C PHE A 265 -11.56 -16.81 -13.98
N ARG A 266 -12.31 -15.73 -14.18
CA ARG A 266 -13.77 -15.73 -13.99
C ARG A 266 -14.48 -16.42 -15.16
N LYS A 267 -15.59 -17.10 -14.89
CA LYS A 267 -16.44 -17.66 -15.93
C LYS A 267 -16.87 -16.56 -16.91
N GLY A 268 -16.62 -16.78 -18.21
CA GLY A 268 -16.91 -15.79 -19.26
C GLY A 268 -15.84 -14.72 -19.50
N GLN A 269 -14.77 -14.68 -18.69
CA GLN A 269 -13.64 -13.80 -18.93
C GLN A 269 -12.90 -14.22 -20.21
N LYS A 270 -12.43 -13.23 -20.99
CA LYS A 270 -11.58 -13.46 -22.16
C LYS A 270 -10.16 -13.04 -21.85
N GLY A 271 -9.21 -13.94 -22.02
CA GLY A 271 -7.78 -13.68 -21.72
C GLY A 271 -7.01 -13.01 -22.86
N SER A 272 -7.49 -13.17 -24.09
CA SER A 272 -6.86 -12.63 -25.29
C SER A 272 -7.91 -12.40 -26.38
N SER A 273 -7.72 -11.35 -27.18
CA SER A 273 -8.58 -11.07 -28.35
C SER A 273 -8.29 -11.99 -29.53
N ALA A 274 -7.06 -12.49 -29.66
CA ALA A 274 -6.60 -13.30 -30.81
C ALA A 274 -6.51 -14.80 -30.49
N MET A 275 -6.14 -15.17 -29.26
CA MET A 275 -5.91 -16.56 -28.86
C MET A 275 -6.81 -16.91 -27.65
N PRO A 276 -7.95 -17.62 -27.87
CA PRO A 276 -8.95 -17.85 -26.83
C PRO A 276 -8.45 -18.61 -25.60
N HIS A 277 -7.41 -19.44 -25.74
CA HIS A 277 -6.79 -20.23 -24.66
C HIS A 277 -5.76 -19.45 -23.85
N LYS A 278 -5.29 -18.28 -24.34
CA LYS A 278 -4.23 -17.50 -23.72
C LYS A 278 -4.74 -16.74 -22.50
N ARG A 279 -4.26 -17.08 -21.31
CA ARG A 279 -4.58 -16.44 -20.04
C ARG A 279 -3.41 -15.57 -19.61
N ASN A 280 -3.54 -14.26 -19.82
CA ASN A 280 -2.48 -13.31 -19.47
C ASN A 280 -2.63 -12.89 -17.99
N PRO A 281 -1.51 -12.62 -17.27
CA PRO A 281 -1.53 -12.13 -15.90
C PRO A 281 -1.82 -10.60 -15.85
N ILE A 282 -2.96 -10.19 -16.43
CA ILE A 282 -3.30 -8.77 -16.65
C ILE A 282 -3.56 -8.00 -15.37
N THR A 283 -4.01 -8.68 -14.32
CA THR A 283 -4.25 -8.03 -13.02
C THR A 283 -2.92 -7.71 -12.34
N ALA A 284 -1.99 -8.65 -12.33
CA ALA A 284 -0.64 -8.44 -11.82
C ALA A 284 0.14 -7.39 -12.64
N GLU A 285 -0.02 -7.40 -13.96
CA GLU A 285 0.58 -6.38 -14.84
C GLU A 285 0.07 -4.97 -14.53
N LYS A 286 -1.24 -4.81 -14.28
CA LYS A 286 -1.85 -3.53 -13.89
C LYS A 286 -1.33 -3.04 -12.54
N ILE A 287 -1.20 -3.91 -11.56
CA ILE A 287 -0.61 -3.57 -10.26
C ILE A 287 0.81 -3.03 -10.46
N CYS A 288 1.66 -3.74 -11.23
CA CYS A 288 3.01 -3.26 -11.55
C CYS A 288 3.02 -1.92 -12.29
N GLY A 289 2.05 -1.68 -13.17
CA GLY A 289 1.93 -0.41 -13.90
C GLY A 289 1.55 0.76 -12.99
N LEU A 290 0.52 0.58 -12.14
CA LEU A 290 0.04 1.62 -11.23
C LEU A 290 1.03 1.95 -10.12
N SER A 291 1.87 1.01 -9.69
CA SER A 291 2.88 1.28 -8.67
C SER A 291 3.87 2.38 -9.10
N ARG A 292 4.11 2.51 -10.41
CA ARG A 292 4.97 3.57 -10.96
C ARG A 292 4.38 4.95 -10.73
N VAL A 293 3.05 5.09 -10.85
CA VAL A 293 2.34 6.36 -10.62
C VAL A 293 2.46 6.76 -9.16
N VAL A 294 2.17 5.85 -8.23
CA VAL A 294 2.26 6.13 -6.78
C VAL A 294 3.68 6.52 -6.39
N LYS A 295 4.69 5.80 -6.89
CA LYS A 295 6.11 6.11 -6.64
C LYS A 295 6.56 7.46 -7.22
N ALA A 296 6.08 7.81 -8.42
CA ALA A 296 6.37 9.11 -9.02
C ALA A 296 5.73 10.26 -8.25
N ASN A 297 4.50 10.08 -7.77
CA ASN A 297 3.80 11.10 -6.97
C ASN A 297 4.47 11.36 -5.61
N ALA A 298 5.18 10.38 -5.05
CA ALA A 298 5.95 10.62 -3.83
C ALA A 298 7.07 11.65 -4.04
N GLN A 299 7.69 11.69 -5.24
CA GLN A 299 8.68 12.73 -5.55
C GLN A 299 8.05 14.13 -5.53
N VAL A 300 6.83 14.28 -6.05
CA VAL A 300 6.09 15.55 -5.99
C VAL A 300 5.88 16.01 -4.54
N ALA A 301 5.56 15.08 -3.63
CA ALA A 301 5.37 15.41 -2.22
C ALA A 301 6.69 15.84 -1.55
N PHE A 302 7.83 15.23 -1.89
CA PHE A 302 9.15 15.67 -1.40
C PHE A 302 9.52 17.07 -1.92
N ASP A 303 9.21 17.38 -3.17
CA ASP A 303 9.49 18.71 -3.76
C ASP A 303 8.60 19.80 -3.10
N ASN A 304 7.44 19.46 -2.60
CA ASN A 304 6.53 20.39 -1.90
C ASN A 304 6.98 20.75 -0.48
N VAL A 305 8.02 20.12 0.09
CA VAL A 305 8.54 20.47 1.42
C VAL A 305 9.19 21.86 1.42
N ALA A 306 9.86 22.22 0.33
CA ALA A 306 10.60 23.48 0.22
C ALA A 306 9.70 24.60 -0.35
N LEU A 307 9.00 25.32 0.52
CA LEU A 307 8.19 26.48 0.18
C LEU A 307 8.96 27.79 0.46
N TRP A 308 8.53 28.90 -0.17
CA TRP A 308 9.05 30.21 0.12
C TRP A 308 8.46 30.77 1.42
N HIS A 309 9.32 31.14 2.34
CA HIS A 309 8.96 31.78 3.61
C HIS A 309 7.87 30.97 4.34
N GLU A 310 6.83 31.63 4.81
CA GLU A 310 5.72 31.03 5.56
C GLU A 310 4.73 30.31 4.62
N ARG A 311 4.73 30.58 3.32
CA ARG A 311 4.02 29.86 2.26
C ARG A 311 4.21 30.51 0.88
N ASP A 312 4.32 29.69 -0.16
CA ASP A 312 3.86 30.01 -1.51
C ASP A 312 2.81 28.98 -1.96
N ILE A 313 2.18 29.16 -3.13
CA ILE A 313 1.07 28.29 -3.57
C ILE A 313 1.51 27.15 -4.49
N SER A 314 2.81 26.97 -4.74
CA SER A 314 3.32 25.96 -5.68
C SER A 314 2.92 24.54 -5.31
N HIS A 315 2.88 24.22 -4.01
CA HIS A 315 2.46 22.91 -3.51
C HIS A 315 1.00 22.57 -3.86
N SER A 316 0.11 23.55 -3.80
CA SER A 316 -1.35 23.33 -3.83
C SER A 316 -1.84 22.68 -5.13
N SER A 317 -1.38 23.16 -6.30
CA SER A 317 -1.76 22.58 -7.58
C SER A 317 -1.26 21.15 -7.77
N ALA A 318 -0.06 20.87 -7.30
CA ALA A 318 0.56 19.54 -7.38
C ALA A 318 -0.10 18.53 -6.42
N GLU A 319 -0.41 18.94 -5.20
CA GLU A 319 -1.07 18.11 -4.18
C GLU A 319 -2.46 17.66 -4.60
N ARG A 320 -3.25 18.56 -5.22
CA ARG A 320 -4.61 18.24 -5.71
C ARG A 320 -4.63 17.04 -6.65
N VAL A 321 -3.56 16.81 -7.39
CA VAL A 321 -3.39 15.66 -8.29
C VAL A 321 -2.68 14.52 -7.58
N ALA A 322 -1.47 14.76 -7.09
CA ALA A 322 -0.57 13.70 -6.64
C ALA A 322 -1.08 12.93 -5.42
N GLN A 323 -1.68 13.60 -4.44
CA GLN A 323 -2.17 12.95 -3.22
C GLN A 323 -3.40 12.09 -3.51
N ALA A 324 -4.46 12.67 -4.05
CA ALA A 324 -5.69 11.96 -4.37
C ALA A 324 -5.45 10.77 -5.31
N ASP A 325 -4.64 10.98 -6.36
CA ASP A 325 -4.32 9.94 -7.33
C ASP A 325 -3.51 8.80 -6.71
N SER A 326 -2.61 9.09 -5.76
CA SER A 326 -1.84 8.07 -5.06
C SER A 326 -2.72 7.16 -4.19
N PHE A 327 -3.63 7.73 -3.42
CA PHE A 327 -4.56 6.96 -2.60
C PHE A 327 -5.54 6.13 -3.44
N ILE A 328 -6.13 6.72 -4.47
CA ILE A 328 -7.07 6.03 -5.37
C ILE A 328 -6.36 4.90 -6.12
N ALA A 329 -5.16 5.14 -6.65
CA ALA A 329 -4.38 4.11 -7.32
C ALA A 329 -4.01 2.96 -6.38
N LEU A 330 -3.55 3.28 -5.17
CA LEU A 330 -3.13 2.28 -4.19
C LEU A 330 -4.31 1.46 -3.65
N ASP A 331 -5.47 2.07 -3.37
CA ASP A 331 -6.70 1.34 -3.01
C ASP A 331 -7.11 0.36 -4.11
N HIS A 332 -7.05 0.81 -5.38
CA HIS A 332 -7.31 -0.08 -6.51
C HIS A 332 -6.30 -1.23 -6.58
N MET A 333 -5.00 -0.96 -6.41
CA MET A 333 -3.95 -1.97 -6.41
C MET A 333 -4.18 -3.01 -5.30
N LEU A 334 -4.45 -2.56 -4.08
CA LEU A 334 -4.70 -3.44 -2.93
C LEU A 334 -5.97 -4.29 -3.11
N THR A 335 -7.05 -3.70 -3.63
CA THR A 335 -8.28 -4.43 -3.98
C THR A 335 -8.00 -5.53 -5.03
N LYS A 336 -7.13 -5.25 -6.00
CA LYS A 336 -6.75 -6.26 -7.00
C LYS A 336 -5.77 -7.28 -6.44
N LEU A 337 -4.88 -6.87 -5.55
CA LEU A 337 -3.97 -7.77 -4.85
C LEU A 337 -4.74 -8.76 -3.96
N GLU A 338 -5.73 -8.27 -3.21
CA GLU A 338 -6.63 -9.10 -2.41
C GLU A 338 -7.31 -10.17 -3.27
N PHE A 339 -7.87 -9.78 -4.41
CA PHE A 339 -8.47 -10.70 -5.38
C PHE A 339 -7.46 -11.75 -5.91
N LEU A 340 -6.23 -11.34 -6.21
CA LEU A 340 -5.18 -12.26 -6.65
C LEU A 340 -4.79 -13.25 -5.55
N LEU A 341 -4.51 -12.75 -4.35
CA LEU A 341 -4.05 -13.56 -3.23
C LEU A 341 -5.11 -14.59 -2.79
N GLU A 342 -6.39 -14.18 -2.77
CA GLU A 342 -7.49 -15.07 -2.40
C GLU A 342 -7.71 -16.16 -3.45
N GLY A 343 -7.75 -15.78 -4.72
CA GLY A 343 -8.16 -16.63 -5.82
C GLY A 343 -7.02 -17.28 -6.61
N MET A 344 -5.75 -17.07 -6.25
CA MET A 344 -4.59 -17.64 -6.94
C MET A 344 -4.70 -19.16 -7.03
N VAL A 345 -4.68 -19.68 -8.26
CA VAL A 345 -4.68 -21.11 -8.55
C VAL A 345 -3.23 -21.62 -8.53
N LEU A 346 -2.99 -22.69 -7.82
CA LEU A 346 -1.67 -23.34 -7.74
C LEU A 346 -1.68 -24.68 -8.47
N TYR A 347 -0.55 -25.05 -9.07
CA TYR A 347 -0.35 -26.29 -9.79
C TYR A 347 0.74 -27.15 -9.16
N PRO A 348 0.44 -27.89 -8.06
CA PRO A 348 1.43 -28.67 -7.31
C PRO A 348 2.18 -29.71 -8.17
N GLU A 349 1.49 -30.36 -9.12
CA GLU A 349 2.13 -31.34 -10.01
C GLU A 349 3.13 -30.66 -10.96
N GLN A 350 2.84 -29.46 -11.43
CA GLN A 350 3.79 -28.68 -12.24
C GLN A 350 4.99 -28.21 -11.39
N MET A 351 4.75 -27.80 -10.14
CA MET A 351 5.83 -27.46 -9.20
C MET A 351 6.76 -28.64 -8.99
N LYS A 352 6.20 -29.86 -8.82
CA LYS A 352 6.96 -31.10 -8.70
C LYS A 352 7.72 -31.44 -9.99
N ALA A 353 7.12 -31.27 -11.14
CA ALA A 353 7.79 -31.43 -12.43
C ALA A 353 8.97 -30.45 -12.57
N ASN A 354 8.79 -29.18 -12.18
CA ASN A 354 9.85 -28.20 -12.19
C ASN A 354 10.99 -28.52 -11.22
N LEU A 355 10.71 -29.06 -10.03
CA LEU A 355 11.74 -29.54 -9.11
C LEU A 355 12.65 -30.60 -9.80
N ASN A 356 12.09 -31.46 -10.64
CA ASN A 356 12.80 -32.51 -11.32
C ASN A 356 13.49 -32.10 -12.64
N LYS A 357 13.21 -30.86 -13.15
CA LYS A 357 13.78 -30.36 -14.43
C LYS A 357 15.31 -30.44 -14.48
N THR A 358 15.98 -30.25 -13.35
CA THR A 358 17.45 -30.31 -13.24
C THR A 358 17.99 -31.71 -12.95
N ARG A 359 17.14 -32.73 -13.06
CA ARG A 359 17.52 -34.16 -12.84
C ARG A 359 18.34 -34.38 -11.55
N GLY A 360 17.95 -33.68 -10.46
CA GLY A 360 18.57 -33.82 -9.15
C GLY A 360 19.74 -32.88 -8.86
N MET A 361 20.21 -32.05 -9.79
CA MET A 361 21.33 -31.14 -9.53
C MET A 361 21.05 -30.12 -8.40
N LEU A 362 19.79 -29.80 -8.13
CA LEU A 362 19.40 -28.91 -7.02
C LEU A 362 19.81 -29.46 -5.64
N PHE A 363 20.16 -30.77 -5.52
CA PHE A 363 20.65 -31.39 -4.29
C PHE A 363 22.17 -31.27 -4.10
N SER A 364 22.89 -30.66 -5.06
CA SER A 364 24.36 -30.62 -5.10
C SER A 364 24.99 -30.01 -3.84
N SER A 365 24.35 -28.99 -3.23
CA SER A 365 24.84 -28.39 -1.99
C SER A 365 24.88 -29.38 -0.83
N LYS A 366 23.84 -30.20 -0.70
CA LYS A 366 23.80 -31.25 0.34
C LYS A 366 24.76 -32.39 0.09
N VAL A 367 24.89 -32.79 -1.18
CA VAL A 367 25.90 -33.80 -1.56
C VAL A 367 27.31 -33.34 -1.20
N LEU A 368 27.63 -32.06 -1.51
CA LEU A 368 28.92 -31.45 -1.15
C LEU A 368 29.20 -31.55 0.36
N LEU A 369 28.24 -31.13 1.17
CA LEU A 369 28.39 -31.12 2.63
C LEU A 369 28.48 -32.57 3.19
N ALA A 370 27.70 -33.49 2.64
CA ALA A 370 27.74 -34.87 3.05
C ALA A 370 29.10 -35.54 2.73
N LEU A 371 29.67 -35.25 1.56
CA LEU A 371 31.01 -35.71 1.19
C LEU A 371 32.09 -35.17 2.14
N VAL A 372 32.02 -33.87 2.48
CA VAL A 372 32.94 -33.27 3.47
C VAL A 372 32.85 -34.00 4.82
N ASN A 373 31.63 -34.36 5.23
CA ASN A 373 31.43 -35.12 6.49
C ASN A 373 32.02 -36.56 6.47
N THR A 374 32.36 -37.11 5.29
CA THR A 374 33.07 -38.37 5.19
C THR A 374 34.59 -38.24 5.45
N GLY A 375 35.10 -37.01 5.61
CA GLY A 375 36.50 -36.73 5.91
C GLY A 375 37.34 -36.25 4.73
N ILE A 376 36.76 -36.15 3.51
CA ILE A 376 37.48 -35.56 2.36
C ILE A 376 37.44 -34.02 2.44
N THR A 377 38.42 -33.39 1.81
CA THR A 377 38.48 -31.95 1.77
C THR A 377 37.31 -31.34 1.00
N ARG A 378 36.94 -30.08 1.29
CA ARG A 378 35.90 -29.41 0.54
C ARG A 378 36.22 -29.28 -0.95
N GLU A 379 37.49 -29.17 -1.30
CA GLU A 379 37.93 -29.05 -2.68
C GLU A 379 37.75 -30.37 -3.44
N GLU A 380 38.06 -31.50 -2.81
CA GLU A 380 37.83 -32.84 -3.37
C GLU A 380 36.32 -33.09 -3.54
N ALA A 381 35.55 -32.83 -2.50
CA ALA A 381 34.09 -32.93 -2.56
C ALA A 381 33.49 -32.04 -3.68
N TYR A 382 34.01 -30.82 -3.85
CA TYR A 382 33.57 -29.90 -4.91
C TYR A 382 33.86 -30.48 -6.31
N LYS A 383 35.05 -31.09 -6.54
CA LYS A 383 35.39 -31.72 -7.81
C LYS A 383 34.46 -32.89 -8.16
N VAL A 384 34.12 -33.72 -7.19
CA VAL A 384 33.18 -34.85 -7.36
C VAL A 384 31.78 -34.30 -7.75
N VAL A 385 31.26 -33.34 -6.99
CA VAL A 385 29.96 -32.76 -7.23
C VAL A 385 29.92 -32.07 -8.58
N GLN A 386 30.89 -31.19 -8.88
CA GLN A 386 30.95 -30.40 -10.12
C GLN A 386 31.05 -31.28 -11.35
N SER A 387 31.95 -32.28 -11.36
CA SER A 387 32.16 -33.17 -12.53
C SER A 387 30.88 -33.92 -12.89
N ASN A 388 30.15 -34.43 -11.89
CA ASN A 388 28.92 -35.18 -12.12
C ASN A 388 27.76 -34.25 -12.50
N ALA A 389 27.62 -33.08 -11.85
CA ALA A 389 26.58 -32.08 -12.19
C ALA A 389 26.76 -31.53 -13.59
N MET A 390 27.98 -31.20 -14.01
CA MET A 390 28.24 -30.63 -15.35
C MET A 390 27.95 -31.62 -16.47
N ARG A 391 28.11 -32.93 -16.24
CA ARG A 391 27.68 -33.95 -17.21
C ARG A 391 26.17 -33.99 -17.37
N VAL A 392 25.42 -33.92 -16.25
CA VAL A 392 23.95 -33.82 -16.31
C VAL A 392 23.50 -32.55 -17.03
N TRP A 393 24.16 -31.43 -16.73
CA TRP A 393 23.86 -30.15 -17.38
C TRP A 393 24.10 -30.18 -18.89
N SER A 394 25.21 -30.81 -19.32
CA SER A 394 25.52 -31.02 -20.76
C SER A 394 24.43 -31.84 -21.45
N ASP A 395 23.97 -32.95 -20.84
CA ASP A 395 22.90 -33.78 -21.41
C ASP A 395 21.60 -32.97 -21.56
N ILE A 396 21.24 -32.16 -20.54
CA ILE A 396 20.06 -31.29 -20.61
C ILE A 396 20.18 -30.27 -21.72
N GLN A 397 21.33 -29.59 -21.86
CA GLN A 397 21.56 -28.58 -22.91
C GLN A 397 21.49 -29.18 -24.32
N GLN A 398 21.87 -30.42 -24.49
CA GLN A 398 21.84 -31.12 -25.77
C GLN A 398 20.51 -31.83 -26.05
N GLY A 399 19.54 -31.72 -25.14
CA GLY A 399 18.24 -32.39 -25.24
C GLY A 399 18.35 -33.94 -25.18
N MET A 400 19.44 -34.46 -24.61
CA MET A 400 19.66 -35.88 -24.50
C MET A 400 19.06 -36.43 -23.18
N ASP A 401 18.46 -37.61 -23.26
CA ASP A 401 18.16 -38.39 -22.09
C ASP A 401 19.45 -39.05 -21.58
N GLY A 402 19.72 -38.86 -20.27
CA GLY A 402 20.94 -39.42 -19.66
C GLY A 402 20.71 -39.63 -18.16
N PRO A 403 21.67 -40.25 -17.49
CA PRO A 403 21.60 -40.53 -16.06
C PRO A 403 21.36 -39.21 -15.26
N THR A 404 20.56 -39.32 -14.20
CA THR A 404 20.35 -38.28 -13.21
C THR A 404 21.63 -37.99 -12.44
N PHE A 405 21.66 -36.87 -11.73
CA PHE A 405 22.78 -36.49 -10.87
C PHE A 405 23.05 -37.58 -9.80
N ARG A 406 22.00 -38.16 -9.24
CA ARG A 406 22.10 -39.27 -8.29
C ARG A 406 22.74 -40.51 -8.91
N GLU A 407 22.23 -40.98 -10.05
CA GLU A 407 22.78 -42.17 -10.74
C GLU A 407 24.24 -41.99 -11.14
N ARG A 408 24.63 -40.75 -11.50
CA ARG A 408 26.05 -40.45 -11.79
C ARG A 408 26.93 -40.52 -10.54
N LEU A 409 26.44 -40.05 -9.39
CA LEU A 409 27.15 -40.14 -8.11
C LEU A 409 27.30 -41.61 -7.65
N GLU A 410 26.24 -42.40 -7.82
CA GLU A 410 26.27 -43.83 -7.49
C GLU A 410 27.29 -44.63 -8.35
N ALA A 411 27.52 -44.17 -9.58
CA ALA A 411 28.50 -44.78 -10.51
C ALA A 411 29.91 -44.19 -10.38
N ASP A 412 30.12 -43.11 -9.64
CA ASP A 412 31.43 -42.46 -9.49
C ASP A 412 32.21 -43.06 -8.32
N PRO A 413 33.36 -43.74 -8.57
CA PRO A 413 34.17 -44.30 -7.50
C PRO A 413 34.71 -43.29 -6.48
N ALA A 414 34.75 -42.01 -6.86
CA ALA A 414 35.18 -40.93 -5.96
C ALA A 414 34.05 -40.48 -5.01
N CYS A 415 32.81 -40.88 -5.25
CA CYS A 415 31.69 -40.64 -4.35
C CYS A 415 31.64 -41.69 -3.24
N THR A 416 32.02 -41.30 -2.03
CA THR A 416 32.08 -42.20 -0.85
C THR A 416 30.75 -42.31 -0.09
N LEU A 417 29.68 -41.70 -0.58
CA LEU A 417 28.37 -41.73 0.07
C LEU A 417 27.67 -43.08 -0.13
N THR A 418 27.06 -43.59 0.94
CA THR A 418 26.24 -44.80 0.86
C THR A 418 24.91 -44.54 0.19
N LYS A 419 24.23 -45.61 -0.24
CA LYS A 419 22.91 -45.51 -0.86
C LYS A 419 21.88 -44.86 0.10
N GLU A 420 21.92 -45.21 1.37
CA GLU A 420 21.04 -44.69 2.41
C GLU A 420 21.28 -43.16 2.63
N GLN A 421 22.55 -42.74 2.57
CA GLN A 421 22.90 -41.32 2.62
C GLN A 421 22.34 -40.55 1.39
N LEU A 422 22.49 -41.11 0.21
CA LEU A 422 21.93 -40.57 -1.01
C LEU A 422 20.40 -40.56 -0.96
N ASP A 423 19.72 -41.59 -0.47
CA ASP A 423 18.27 -41.63 -0.27
C ASP A 423 17.81 -40.45 0.60
N THR A 424 18.50 -40.17 1.69
CA THR A 424 18.21 -39.07 2.59
C THR A 424 18.46 -37.70 1.94
N ILE A 425 19.55 -37.54 1.19
CA ILE A 425 19.94 -36.30 0.55
C ILE A 425 18.96 -35.94 -0.56
N PHE A 426 18.56 -36.89 -1.38
CA PHE A 426 17.70 -36.68 -2.54
C PHE A 426 16.20 -36.63 -2.19
N ASP A 427 15.84 -36.68 -0.91
CA ASP A 427 14.51 -36.31 -0.44
C ASP A 427 14.41 -34.79 -0.35
N PRO A 428 13.48 -34.11 -1.10
CA PRO A 428 13.29 -32.67 -1.02
C PRO A 428 13.00 -32.17 0.39
N TRP A 429 12.33 -32.97 1.22
CA TRP A 429 12.02 -32.61 2.60
C TRP A 429 13.25 -32.51 3.50
N SER A 430 14.36 -33.10 3.11
CA SER A 430 15.63 -32.97 3.82
C SER A 430 16.08 -31.51 3.97
N PHE A 431 15.72 -30.62 3.03
CA PHE A 431 15.99 -29.17 3.10
C PHE A 431 15.09 -28.43 4.09
N LEU A 432 13.95 -29.00 4.43
CA LEU A 432 12.87 -28.36 5.17
C LEU A 432 12.76 -28.80 6.63
N THR A 433 13.73 -29.58 7.13
CA THR A 433 13.73 -30.11 8.50
C THR A 433 13.60 -29.04 9.58
N ARG A 434 14.07 -27.83 9.32
CA ARG A 434 14.01 -26.70 10.23
C ARG A 434 12.92 -25.66 9.86
N SER A 435 12.14 -25.90 8.81
CA SER A 435 11.13 -24.94 8.33
C SER A 435 10.00 -24.71 9.34
N LYS A 436 9.78 -25.63 10.27
CA LYS A 436 8.78 -25.49 11.35
C LYS A 436 8.94 -24.17 12.10
N VAL A 437 10.15 -23.72 12.38
CA VAL A 437 10.42 -22.47 13.09
C VAL A 437 9.87 -21.24 12.35
N LEU A 438 9.80 -21.27 11.01
CA LEU A 438 9.27 -20.16 10.21
C LEU A 438 7.76 -20.05 10.38
N PHE A 439 7.05 -21.18 10.41
CA PHE A 439 5.61 -21.23 10.62
C PHE A 439 5.22 -20.90 12.07
N GLU A 440 6.01 -21.30 13.06
CA GLU A 440 5.83 -20.89 14.46
C GLU A 440 5.97 -19.37 14.64
N ARG A 441 6.91 -18.73 13.92
CA ARG A 441 7.02 -17.26 13.90
C ARG A 441 5.83 -16.63 13.21
N LEU A 442 5.35 -17.21 12.12
CA LEU A 442 4.18 -16.72 11.39
C LEU A 442 2.89 -16.88 12.21
N GLU A 443 2.76 -17.93 13.01
CA GLU A 443 1.64 -18.13 13.90
C GLU A 443 1.49 -16.95 14.90
N ARG A 444 2.63 -16.48 15.43
CA ARG A 444 2.71 -15.35 16.38
C ARG A 444 2.57 -13.96 15.69
N LEU A 445 2.47 -13.93 14.36
CA LEU A 445 2.29 -12.68 13.63
C LEU A 445 0.93 -12.05 13.99
N ASP A 446 0.98 -10.92 14.68
CA ASP A 446 -0.20 -10.11 14.99
C ASP A 446 -0.52 -9.17 13.83
N LEU A 447 -1.76 -9.17 13.40
CA LEU A 447 -2.27 -8.37 12.27
C LEU A 447 -3.43 -7.45 12.69
N ASP A 448 -3.77 -7.42 13.96
CA ASP A 448 -4.85 -6.57 14.48
C ASP A 448 -4.38 -5.19 14.93
#